data_686097142e8be4b82e8722114c1ec6a7
#
_entry.id   686097142e8be4b82e8722114c1ec6a7
#
_cell.length_a   1.000
_cell.length_b   1.000
_cell.length_c   1.000
_cell.angle_alpha   90.00
_cell.angle_beta   90.00
_cell.angle_gamma   90.00
#
_symmetry.space_group_name_H-M   'P 1'
#
loop_
_entity.id
_entity.type
_entity.pdbx_description
1 polymer ?
#
loop_
_entity_poly.entity_id
_entity_poly.type
_entity_poly.pdbx_seq_one_letter_code
_entity_poly.pdbx_strand_id
1 'polypeptide(L)'
;MYNPQIKTFIVVADAGSFNKAAEQLFISSTAVIKQMNLLENHLGVRLLQRSHKGLSLTEAGEIFYKDAKHIIKYSENTIKRVREAERGISDVVRIGISPITPIDYLTSLASKFQAENIQLQIIPFENNPENARHILSNLGRDIDVVMGIYDENTDQVYEKINTLTMQTLPLSILMKSTDQLALKEQLEWSDLKGRRVYLLNVGWSHAIDALRKDIVENHPTIEVVNFPFLNTAIFNQCINNGDLFVGFSIWNHIHPFITTRPMDWSYSMDYGVLYSQEPSEAVEKFLTIVQNNI
;
A
#
# COMPACT_ATOMS: atom_id res chain seq x y z
N MET A 1 16.09 21.07 3.33
CA MET A 1 15.29 21.17 4.57
C MET A 1 15.60 20.04 5.56
N TYR A 2 16.49 19.14 5.26
CA TYR A 2 17.00 18.11 6.19
C TYR A 2 18.53 18.20 6.25
N ASN A 3 19.11 17.61 7.30
CA ASN A 3 20.59 17.55 7.41
C ASN A 3 21.16 16.68 6.28
N PRO A 4 22.04 17.20 5.40
CA PRO A 4 22.61 16.45 4.29
C PRO A 4 23.31 15.14 4.70
N GLN A 5 23.81 15.06 5.94
CA GLN A 5 24.45 13.87 6.50
C GLN A 5 23.50 12.67 6.57
N ILE A 6 22.16 12.90 6.63
CA ILE A 6 21.16 11.85 6.58
C ILE A 6 21.21 11.09 5.25
N LYS A 7 21.36 11.81 4.13
CA LYS A 7 21.51 11.19 2.81
C LYS A 7 22.80 10.37 2.73
N THR A 8 23.90 10.91 3.25
CA THR A 8 25.17 10.18 3.31
C THR A 8 25.07 8.92 4.16
N PHE A 9 24.34 8.97 5.28
CA PHE A 9 24.11 7.80 6.13
C PHE A 9 23.35 6.68 5.38
N ILE A 10 22.29 7.02 4.65
CA ILE A 10 21.56 6.02 3.85
C ILE A 10 22.47 5.35 2.83
N VAL A 11 23.27 6.15 2.08
CA VAL A 11 24.21 5.60 1.10
C VAL A 11 25.27 4.70 1.75
N VAL A 12 25.75 5.07 2.94
CA VAL A 12 26.71 4.25 3.71
C VAL A 12 26.08 2.94 4.17
N ALA A 13 24.85 2.98 4.65
CA ALA A 13 24.10 1.80 5.08
C ALA A 13 23.84 0.83 3.90
N ASP A 14 23.41 1.36 2.77
CA ASP A 14 23.15 0.57 1.55
C ASP A 14 24.43 -0.04 0.96
N ALA A 15 25.54 0.71 0.98
CA ALA A 15 26.83 0.25 0.45
C ALA A 15 27.56 -0.75 1.37
N GLY A 16 27.27 -0.77 2.68
CA GLY A 16 27.95 -1.58 3.69
C GLY A 16 29.45 -1.27 3.84
N SER A 17 29.91 -0.14 3.32
CA SER A 17 31.32 0.27 3.31
C SER A 17 31.47 1.76 3.07
N PHE A 18 32.31 2.42 3.87
CA PHE A 18 32.65 3.84 3.67
C PHE A 18 33.29 4.11 2.32
N ASN A 19 34.14 3.21 1.83
CA ASN A 19 34.83 3.38 0.54
C ASN A 19 33.82 3.30 -0.63
N LYS A 20 32.94 2.30 -0.63
CA LYS A 20 31.93 2.18 -1.66
C LYS A 20 30.95 3.36 -1.63
N ALA A 21 30.54 3.81 -0.44
CA ALA A 21 29.71 4.99 -0.29
C ALA A 21 30.39 6.27 -0.80
N ALA A 22 31.70 6.41 -0.55
CA ALA A 22 32.50 7.53 -1.03
C ALA A 22 32.53 7.58 -2.58
N GLU A 23 32.72 6.43 -3.23
CA GLU A 23 32.65 6.31 -4.69
C GLU A 23 31.25 6.73 -5.23
N GLN A 24 30.17 6.26 -4.62
CA GLN A 24 28.80 6.61 -5.03
C GLN A 24 28.47 8.09 -4.82
N LEU A 25 29.04 8.70 -3.78
CA LEU A 25 28.84 10.12 -3.45
C LEU A 25 29.84 11.06 -4.13
N PHE A 26 30.82 10.53 -4.85
CA PHE A 26 31.91 11.30 -5.48
C PHE A 26 32.69 12.18 -4.51
N ILE A 27 32.94 11.67 -3.28
CA ILE A 27 33.74 12.34 -2.24
C ILE A 27 34.78 11.39 -1.64
N SER A 28 35.69 11.89 -0.81
CA SER A 28 36.65 11.04 -0.14
C SER A 28 36.06 10.21 0.99
N SER A 29 36.60 9.01 1.24
CA SER A 29 36.16 8.17 2.38
C SER A 29 36.34 8.89 3.72
N THR A 30 37.37 9.74 3.86
CA THR A 30 37.56 10.57 5.05
C THR A 30 36.41 11.56 5.26
N ALA A 31 35.90 12.15 4.16
CA ALA A 31 34.75 13.06 4.22
C ALA A 31 33.48 12.32 4.63
N VAL A 32 33.27 11.10 4.12
CA VAL A 32 32.12 10.25 4.51
C VAL A 32 32.21 9.93 6.00
N ILE A 33 33.35 9.46 6.50
CA ILE A 33 33.56 9.14 7.92
C ILE A 33 33.30 10.37 8.79
N LYS A 34 33.83 11.55 8.39
CA LYS A 34 33.56 12.81 9.12
C LYS A 34 32.09 13.14 9.19
N GLN A 35 31.33 12.98 8.09
CA GLN A 35 29.91 13.23 8.07
C GLN A 35 29.14 12.27 8.99
N MET A 36 29.52 10.99 9.02
CA MET A 36 28.90 10.02 9.92
C MET A 36 29.18 10.33 11.39
N ASN A 37 30.41 10.65 11.73
CA ASN A 37 30.77 11.05 13.09
C ASN A 37 30.00 12.30 13.54
N LEU A 38 29.81 13.30 12.66
CA LEU A 38 29.04 14.49 12.96
C LEU A 38 27.54 14.15 13.18
N LEU A 39 26.97 13.26 12.38
CA LEU A 39 25.60 12.82 12.52
C LEU A 39 25.39 12.06 13.84
N GLU A 40 26.23 11.08 14.13
CA GLU A 40 26.18 10.29 15.36
C GLU A 40 26.37 11.16 16.61
N ASN A 41 27.31 12.13 16.56
CA ASN A 41 27.52 13.08 17.66
C ASN A 41 26.30 13.99 17.86
N HIS A 42 25.66 14.44 16.77
CA HIS A 42 24.45 15.27 16.85
C HIS A 42 23.27 14.49 17.47
N LEU A 43 23.16 13.22 17.15
CA LEU A 43 22.10 12.36 17.68
C LEU A 43 22.43 11.77 19.06
N GLY A 44 23.69 11.81 19.47
CA GLY A 44 24.15 11.24 20.73
C GLY A 44 24.18 9.70 20.77
N VAL A 45 24.07 9.06 19.60
CA VAL A 45 24.00 7.59 19.48
C VAL A 45 24.84 7.08 18.31
N ARG A 46 25.31 5.84 18.41
CA ARG A 46 25.99 5.15 17.30
C ARG A 46 24.95 4.52 16.38
N LEU A 47 25.03 4.83 15.10
CA LEU A 47 24.17 4.27 14.05
C LEU A 47 24.86 3.12 13.30
N LEU A 48 26.20 3.16 13.25
CA LEU A 48 27.02 2.24 12.50
C LEU A 48 28.00 1.49 13.41
N GLN A 49 28.21 0.21 13.12
CA GLN A 49 29.19 -0.64 13.79
C GLN A 49 30.03 -1.40 12.79
N ARG A 50 31.30 -1.63 13.13
CA ARG A 50 32.21 -2.47 12.34
C ARG A 50 32.15 -3.90 12.82
N SER A 51 32.00 -4.82 11.89
CA SER A 51 32.07 -6.26 12.15
C SER A 51 33.12 -6.92 11.24
N HIS A 52 33.42 -8.17 11.49
CA HIS A 52 34.27 -8.98 10.61
C HIS A 52 33.69 -9.13 9.18
N LYS A 53 32.41 -8.85 9.00
CA LYS A 53 31.70 -8.87 7.70
C LYS A 53 31.63 -7.50 7.01
N GLY A 54 32.24 -6.46 7.62
CA GLY A 54 32.21 -5.10 7.12
C GLY A 54 31.48 -4.13 8.03
N LEU A 55 30.88 -3.09 7.44
CA LEU A 55 30.09 -2.08 8.13
C LEU A 55 28.62 -2.51 8.16
N SER A 56 27.99 -2.43 9.33
CA SER A 56 26.58 -2.76 9.52
C SER A 56 25.88 -1.70 10.38
N LEU A 57 24.55 -1.68 10.35
CA LEU A 57 23.75 -0.84 11.23
C LEU A 57 23.77 -1.40 12.67
N THR A 58 23.66 -0.51 13.65
CA THR A 58 23.24 -0.85 15.02
C THR A 58 21.73 -0.94 15.07
N GLU A 59 21.15 -1.38 16.18
CA GLU A 59 19.68 -1.33 16.38
C GLU A 59 19.13 0.10 16.22
N ALA A 60 19.80 1.09 16.83
CA ALA A 60 19.47 2.51 16.62
C ALA A 60 19.64 2.93 15.15
N GLY A 61 20.64 2.39 14.46
CA GLY A 61 20.88 2.62 13.04
C GLY A 61 19.77 2.06 12.16
N GLU A 62 19.22 0.91 12.48
CA GLU A 62 18.10 0.32 11.74
C GLU A 62 16.82 1.16 11.87
N ILE A 63 16.50 1.60 13.09
CA ILE A 63 15.39 2.50 13.35
C ILE A 63 15.59 3.80 12.55
N PHE A 64 16.76 4.43 12.72
CA PHE A 64 17.06 5.68 12.05
C PHE A 64 17.10 5.56 10.51
N TYR A 65 17.52 4.42 9.96
CA TYR A 65 17.55 4.19 8.52
C TYR A 65 16.16 4.21 7.90
N LYS A 66 15.19 3.60 8.55
CA LYS A 66 13.79 3.62 8.11
C LYS A 66 13.23 5.04 8.13
N ASP A 67 13.37 5.72 9.26
CA ASP A 67 12.85 7.08 9.45
C ASP A 67 13.56 8.10 8.56
N ALA A 68 14.88 7.96 8.35
CA ALA A 68 15.68 8.83 7.49
C ALA A 68 15.17 8.87 6.05
N LYS A 69 14.77 7.73 5.49
CA LYS A 69 14.16 7.68 4.15
C LYS A 69 12.85 8.45 4.07
N HIS A 70 12.02 8.35 5.11
CA HIS A 70 10.77 9.12 5.19
C HIS A 70 11.03 10.62 5.33
N ILE A 71 11.99 11.04 6.17
CA ILE A 71 12.37 12.44 6.36
C ILE A 71 12.82 13.08 5.04
N ILE A 72 13.69 12.38 4.28
CA ILE A 72 14.17 12.89 2.98
C ILE A 72 13.00 13.04 2.03
N LYS A 73 12.20 11.99 1.84
CA LYS A 73 11.04 12.00 0.94
C LYS A 73 10.05 13.10 1.31
N TYR A 74 9.72 13.24 2.60
CA TYR A 74 8.83 14.29 3.09
C TYR A 74 9.37 15.70 2.79
N SER A 75 10.68 15.92 3.03
CA SER A 75 11.33 17.22 2.75
C SER A 75 11.32 17.56 1.25
N GLU A 76 11.60 16.58 0.39
CA GLU A 76 11.55 16.77 -1.08
C GLU A 76 10.13 17.09 -1.55
N ASN A 77 9.13 16.38 -1.05
CA ASN A 77 7.72 16.62 -1.35
C ASN A 77 7.27 18.00 -0.85
N THR A 78 7.73 18.43 0.34
CA THR A 78 7.42 19.76 0.86
C THR A 78 7.96 20.85 -0.06
N ILE A 79 9.22 20.73 -0.51
CA ILE A 79 9.81 21.68 -1.47
C ILE A 79 9.01 21.74 -2.78
N LYS A 80 8.55 20.56 -3.26
CA LYS A 80 7.73 20.48 -4.47
C LYS A 80 6.41 21.23 -4.28
N ARG A 81 5.68 20.98 -3.19
CA ARG A 81 4.40 21.66 -2.86
C ARG A 81 4.55 23.17 -2.75
N VAL A 82 5.61 23.66 -2.12
CA VAL A 82 5.90 25.09 -2.01
C VAL A 82 6.09 25.72 -3.40
N ARG A 83 6.82 25.04 -4.29
CA ARG A 83 7.03 25.51 -5.66
C ARG A 83 5.77 25.46 -6.52
N GLU A 84 4.91 24.46 -6.31
CA GLU A 84 3.61 24.33 -6.98
C GLU A 84 2.68 25.48 -6.55
N ALA A 85 2.60 25.78 -5.26
CA ALA A 85 1.84 26.89 -4.71
C ALA A 85 2.30 28.26 -5.27
N GLU A 86 3.63 28.49 -5.38
CA GLU A 86 4.20 29.70 -5.97
C GLU A 86 3.78 29.88 -7.45
N ARG A 87 3.62 28.77 -8.18
CA ARG A 87 3.19 28.76 -9.58
C ARG A 87 1.68 28.88 -9.76
N GLY A 88 0.91 28.99 -8.68
CA GLY A 88 -0.56 29.01 -8.72
C GLY A 88 -1.18 27.65 -9.07
N ILE A 89 -0.42 26.56 -8.98
CA ILE A 89 -0.94 25.20 -9.14
C ILE A 89 -1.46 24.76 -7.77
N SER A 90 -2.72 25.09 -7.47
CA SER A 90 -3.33 24.80 -6.16
C SER A 90 -4.13 23.49 -6.14
N ASP A 91 -4.67 23.10 -7.28
CA ASP A 91 -5.65 22.02 -7.36
C ASP A 91 -5.01 20.68 -7.80
N VAL A 92 -3.95 20.28 -7.09
CA VAL A 92 -3.32 18.95 -7.26
C VAL A 92 -3.83 17.98 -6.21
N VAL A 93 -4.40 16.86 -6.63
CA VAL A 93 -4.79 15.76 -5.77
C VAL A 93 -3.86 14.57 -5.99
N ARG A 94 -3.14 14.18 -4.94
CA ARG A 94 -2.20 13.03 -4.93
C ARG A 94 -2.95 11.78 -4.48
N ILE A 95 -3.09 10.85 -5.42
CA ILE A 95 -3.85 9.64 -5.23
C ILE A 95 -2.89 8.48 -4.98
N GLY A 96 -2.94 7.91 -3.79
CA GLY A 96 -2.23 6.67 -3.46
C GLY A 96 -2.92 5.47 -4.08
N ILE A 97 -2.16 4.67 -4.83
CA ILE A 97 -2.63 3.41 -5.38
C ILE A 97 -1.65 2.27 -5.08
N SER A 98 -2.19 1.10 -4.83
CA SER A 98 -1.40 -0.14 -4.79
C SER A 98 -1.47 -0.85 -6.17
N PRO A 99 -0.57 -1.80 -6.46
CA PRO A 99 -0.60 -2.57 -7.72
C PRO A 99 -1.90 -3.35 -7.96
N ILE A 100 -2.71 -3.52 -6.93
CA ILE A 100 -4.00 -4.22 -6.98
C ILE A 100 -5.19 -3.27 -6.96
N THR A 101 -4.98 -1.95 -6.97
CA THR A 101 -6.06 -0.96 -6.97
C THR A 101 -6.55 -0.74 -8.41
N PRO A 102 -7.81 -1.03 -8.73
CA PRO A 102 -8.38 -0.67 -10.03
C PRO A 102 -8.48 0.85 -10.15
N ILE A 103 -7.96 1.39 -11.26
CA ILE A 103 -7.98 2.84 -11.53
C ILE A 103 -8.89 3.23 -12.69
N ASP A 104 -9.57 2.27 -13.30
CA ASP A 104 -10.42 2.51 -14.48
C ASP A 104 -11.49 3.57 -14.23
N TYR A 105 -12.01 3.59 -13.00
CA TYR A 105 -12.98 4.60 -12.58
C TYR A 105 -12.42 6.03 -12.67
N LEU A 106 -11.19 6.26 -12.22
CA LEU A 106 -10.56 7.59 -12.34
C LEU A 106 -10.39 8.00 -13.81
N THR A 107 -10.06 7.05 -14.66
CA THR A 107 -9.93 7.29 -16.10
C THR A 107 -11.25 7.74 -16.71
N SER A 108 -12.37 7.16 -16.28
CA SER A 108 -13.71 7.57 -16.74
C SER A 108 -14.10 9.00 -16.34
N LEU A 109 -13.53 9.52 -15.25
CA LEU A 109 -13.77 10.88 -14.76
C LEU A 109 -12.72 11.92 -15.20
N ALA A 110 -11.71 11.52 -15.97
CA ALA A 110 -10.58 12.39 -16.33
C ALA A 110 -11.01 13.73 -16.93
N SER A 111 -12.01 13.74 -17.83
CA SER A 111 -12.53 14.97 -18.44
C SER A 111 -13.20 15.89 -17.42
N LYS A 112 -13.84 15.36 -16.40
CA LYS A 112 -14.51 16.14 -15.35
C LYS A 112 -13.49 16.79 -14.41
N PHE A 113 -12.43 16.06 -14.04
CA PHE A 113 -11.34 16.65 -13.28
C PHE A 113 -10.63 17.76 -14.05
N GLN A 114 -10.44 17.58 -15.36
CA GLN A 114 -9.85 18.60 -16.22
C GLN A 114 -10.72 19.86 -16.32
N ALA A 115 -12.05 19.71 -16.41
CA ALA A 115 -12.99 20.84 -16.47
C ALA A 115 -12.96 21.69 -15.19
N GLU A 116 -12.70 21.08 -14.03
CA GLU A 116 -12.55 21.77 -12.74
C GLU A 116 -11.10 22.16 -12.42
N ASN A 117 -10.18 22.07 -13.40
CA ASN A 117 -8.75 22.35 -13.26
C ASN A 117 -8.06 21.52 -12.17
N ILE A 118 -8.58 20.33 -11.84
CA ILE A 118 -7.95 19.40 -10.87
C ILE A 118 -6.90 18.58 -11.60
N GLN A 119 -5.66 18.66 -11.15
CA GLN A 119 -4.56 17.83 -11.62
C GLN A 119 -4.42 16.59 -10.71
N LEU A 120 -4.59 15.40 -11.28
CA LEU A 120 -4.37 14.15 -10.56
C LEU A 120 -2.90 13.72 -10.66
N GLN A 121 -2.31 13.39 -9.51
CA GLN A 121 -0.98 12.80 -9.43
C GLN A 121 -1.07 11.42 -8.80
N ILE A 122 -0.75 10.39 -9.56
CA ILE A 122 -0.75 9.01 -9.07
C ILE A 122 0.54 8.73 -8.30
N ILE A 123 0.41 8.25 -7.07
CA ILE A 123 1.52 7.89 -6.18
C ILE A 123 1.43 6.38 -5.89
N PRO A 124 2.25 5.56 -6.55
CA PRO A 124 2.25 4.12 -6.28
C PRO A 124 2.87 3.82 -4.91
N PHE A 125 2.32 2.84 -4.21
CA PHE A 125 2.86 2.33 -2.97
C PHE A 125 2.79 0.80 -2.89
N GLU A 126 3.68 0.19 -2.12
CA GLU A 126 3.61 -1.24 -1.83
C GLU A 126 2.52 -1.51 -0.79
N ASN A 127 1.64 -2.47 -1.11
CA ASN A 127 0.55 -2.87 -0.23
C ASN A 127 1.06 -3.85 0.83
N ASN A 128 1.75 -3.34 1.83
CA ASN A 128 2.13 -4.08 3.04
C ASN A 128 1.62 -3.34 4.29
N PRO A 129 1.49 -4.02 5.45
CA PRO A 129 0.89 -3.47 6.66
C PRO A 129 1.54 -2.18 7.17
N GLU A 130 2.86 -2.12 7.11
CA GLU A 130 3.65 -0.98 7.59
C GLU A 130 3.38 0.26 6.72
N ASN A 131 3.45 0.08 5.38
CA ASN A 131 3.17 1.16 4.43
C ASN A 131 1.71 1.62 4.49
N ALA A 132 0.76 0.71 4.58
CA ALA A 132 -0.65 1.05 4.66
C ALA A 132 -0.93 1.91 5.90
N ARG A 133 -0.47 1.49 7.08
CA ARG A 133 -0.61 2.29 8.31
C ARG A 133 0.08 3.64 8.20
N HIS A 134 1.31 3.68 7.68
CA HIS A 134 2.04 4.92 7.51
C HIS A 134 1.31 5.91 6.59
N ILE A 135 0.80 5.44 5.46
CA ILE A 135 0.07 6.26 4.49
C ILE A 135 -1.22 6.78 5.12
N LEU A 136 -2.04 5.90 5.70
CA LEU A 136 -3.32 6.27 6.29
C LEU A 136 -3.15 7.25 7.47
N SER A 137 -2.12 7.08 8.30
CA SER A 137 -1.81 8.00 9.40
C SER A 137 -1.31 9.37 8.93
N ASN A 138 -0.93 9.51 7.65
CA ASN A 138 -0.33 10.72 7.08
C ASN A 138 -1.07 11.24 5.84
N LEU A 139 -2.35 10.87 5.67
CA LEU A 139 -3.18 11.42 4.59
C LEU A 139 -3.25 12.95 4.64
N GLY A 140 -3.23 13.58 3.46
CA GLY A 140 -3.15 15.03 3.31
C GLY A 140 -1.71 15.59 3.31
N ARG A 141 -0.68 14.74 3.48
CA ARG A 141 0.74 15.15 3.44
C ARG A 141 1.39 14.79 2.11
N ASP A 142 1.78 13.52 1.94
CA ASP A 142 2.42 13.01 0.73
C ASP A 142 1.42 12.40 -0.26
N ILE A 143 0.35 11.85 0.28
CA ILE A 143 -0.81 11.29 -0.42
C ILE A 143 -2.03 11.98 0.17
N ASP A 144 -2.90 12.51 -0.68
CA ASP A 144 -4.10 13.22 -0.26
C ASP A 144 -5.26 12.26 -0.05
N VAL A 145 -5.39 11.31 -0.97
CA VAL A 145 -6.43 10.28 -0.93
C VAL A 145 -5.84 8.91 -1.29
N VAL A 146 -6.41 7.85 -0.75
CA VAL A 146 -6.10 6.47 -1.17
C VAL A 146 -7.35 5.86 -1.77
N MET A 147 -7.22 5.24 -2.92
CA MET A 147 -8.28 4.40 -3.46
C MET A 147 -8.03 2.96 -3.07
N GLY A 148 -9.04 2.30 -2.53
CA GLY A 148 -8.87 0.93 -2.06
C GLY A 148 -10.14 0.28 -1.53
N ILE A 149 -9.95 -0.96 -1.14
CA ILE A 149 -10.97 -1.79 -0.50
C ILE A 149 -10.76 -1.69 1.00
N TYR A 150 -11.84 -1.50 1.74
CA TYR A 150 -11.84 -1.38 3.19
C TYR A 150 -13.14 -1.93 3.78
N ASP A 151 -13.14 -2.20 5.06
CA ASP A 151 -14.33 -2.45 5.86
C ASP A 151 -14.20 -1.74 7.22
N GLU A 152 -15.21 -1.89 8.06
CA GLU A 152 -15.14 -1.40 9.44
C GLU A 152 -14.02 -2.14 10.18
N ASN A 153 -12.85 -1.47 10.29
CA ASN A 153 -11.70 -2.04 10.97
C ASN A 153 -11.55 -1.43 12.37
N THR A 154 -11.18 -2.26 13.32
CA THR A 154 -10.89 -1.88 14.70
C THR A 154 -9.56 -1.16 14.89
N ASP A 155 -8.74 -0.99 13.85
CA ASP A 155 -7.46 -0.28 13.94
C ASP A 155 -7.70 1.23 14.15
N GLN A 156 -7.10 1.79 15.21
CA GLN A 156 -7.18 3.23 15.56
C GLN A 156 -6.79 4.17 14.42
N VAL A 157 -6.09 3.68 13.41
CA VAL A 157 -5.74 4.46 12.21
C VAL A 157 -6.98 4.85 11.42
N TYR A 158 -7.99 3.98 11.35
CA TYR A 158 -9.24 4.25 10.63
C TYR A 158 -10.14 5.25 11.35
N GLU A 159 -10.00 5.43 12.67
CA GLU A 159 -10.73 6.45 13.42
C GLU A 159 -10.35 7.89 13.01
N LYS A 160 -9.19 8.07 12.37
CA LYS A 160 -8.63 9.37 11.97
C LYS A 160 -8.80 9.71 10.49
N ILE A 161 -9.49 8.89 9.76
CA ILE A 161 -9.74 9.09 8.34
C ILE A 161 -11.23 9.09 8.03
N ASN A 162 -11.60 9.72 6.93
CA ASN A 162 -12.94 9.66 6.35
C ASN A 162 -12.91 8.73 5.15
N THR A 163 -14.07 8.17 4.83
CA THR A 163 -14.28 7.32 3.67
C THR A 163 -15.43 7.84 2.81
N LEU A 164 -15.29 7.70 1.50
CA LEU A 164 -16.37 7.87 0.53
C LEU A 164 -16.55 6.54 -0.19
N THR A 165 -17.57 5.78 0.21
CA THR A 165 -17.91 4.50 -0.43
C THR A 165 -18.43 4.74 -1.84
N MET A 166 -17.79 4.08 -2.80
CA MET A 166 -18.20 4.12 -4.21
C MET A 166 -19.01 2.91 -4.59
N GLN A 167 -18.67 1.75 -4.04
CA GLN A 167 -19.31 0.49 -4.32
C GLN A 167 -19.08 -0.49 -3.18
N THR A 168 -20.10 -1.28 -2.83
CA THR A 168 -19.94 -2.47 -1.98
C THR A 168 -19.67 -3.68 -2.88
N LEU A 169 -18.54 -4.34 -2.64
CA LEU A 169 -18.03 -5.45 -3.44
C LEU A 169 -18.25 -6.77 -2.71
N PRO A 170 -19.03 -7.71 -3.25
CA PRO A 170 -19.12 -9.05 -2.69
C PRO A 170 -17.77 -9.76 -2.79
N LEU A 171 -17.41 -10.50 -1.74
CA LEU A 171 -16.25 -11.39 -1.81
C LEU A 171 -16.49 -12.44 -2.88
N SER A 172 -15.47 -12.73 -3.65
CA SER A 172 -15.50 -13.65 -4.78
C SER A 172 -14.34 -14.63 -4.67
N ILE A 173 -14.41 -15.73 -5.37
CA ILE A 173 -13.29 -16.68 -5.49
C ILE A 173 -12.48 -16.39 -6.74
N LEU A 174 -11.19 -16.20 -6.55
CA LEU A 174 -10.20 -16.12 -7.60
C LEU A 174 -9.54 -17.50 -7.78
N MET A 175 -9.29 -17.85 -9.03
CA MET A 175 -8.68 -19.12 -9.39
C MET A 175 -7.91 -19.00 -10.69
N LYS A 176 -7.10 -20.00 -10.96
CA LYS A 176 -6.48 -20.12 -12.29
C LYS A 176 -7.57 -20.19 -13.38
N SER A 177 -7.40 -19.45 -14.46
CA SER A 177 -8.37 -19.39 -15.57
C SER A 177 -8.66 -20.75 -16.23
N THR A 178 -7.79 -21.74 -16.04
CA THR A 178 -7.97 -23.12 -16.51
C THR A 178 -8.55 -24.06 -15.45
N ASP A 179 -8.94 -23.56 -14.27
CA ASP A 179 -9.63 -24.36 -13.25
C ASP A 179 -11.03 -24.73 -13.76
N GLN A 180 -11.52 -25.93 -13.41
CA GLN A 180 -12.86 -26.37 -13.80
C GLN A 180 -13.96 -25.47 -13.22
N LEU A 181 -13.75 -24.92 -12.05
CA LEU A 181 -14.67 -23.97 -11.42
C LEU A 181 -14.82 -22.66 -12.21
N ALA A 182 -13.84 -22.33 -13.05
CA ALA A 182 -13.88 -21.15 -13.92
C ALA A 182 -14.97 -21.26 -15.02
N LEU A 183 -15.52 -22.44 -15.27
CA LEU A 183 -16.61 -22.67 -16.22
C LEU A 183 -17.99 -22.37 -15.63
N LYS A 184 -18.12 -22.24 -14.32
CA LYS A 184 -19.38 -21.91 -13.64
C LYS A 184 -19.62 -20.40 -13.67
N GLU A 185 -20.88 -19.99 -13.68
CA GLU A 185 -21.26 -18.58 -13.55
C GLU A 185 -21.18 -18.12 -12.10
N GLN A 186 -21.57 -18.99 -11.16
CA GLN A 186 -21.54 -18.77 -9.73
C GLN A 186 -21.11 -20.04 -9.01
N LEU A 187 -20.39 -19.90 -7.88
CA LEU A 187 -19.92 -21.01 -7.06
C LEU A 187 -20.78 -21.15 -5.81
N GLU A 188 -20.82 -22.37 -5.31
CA GLU A 188 -21.47 -22.76 -4.07
C GLU A 188 -20.45 -23.35 -3.08
N TRP A 189 -20.81 -23.47 -1.80
CA TRP A 189 -19.96 -24.09 -0.78
C TRP A 189 -19.50 -25.50 -1.12
N SER A 190 -20.32 -26.25 -1.84
CA SER A 190 -20.00 -27.59 -2.32
C SER A 190 -18.82 -27.64 -3.29
N ASP A 191 -18.59 -26.56 -4.02
CA ASP A 191 -17.48 -26.42 -4.99
C ASP A 191 -16.12 -26.25 -4.32
N LEU A 192 -16.12 -25.72 -3.12
CA LEU A 192 -14.90 -25.48 -2.36
C LEU A 192 -14.46 -26.70 -1.53
N LYS A 193 -15.24 -27.76 -1.51
CA LYS A 193 -14.99 -28.95 -0.71
C LYS A 193 -13.65 -29.62 -1.08
N GLY A 194 -12.80 -29.80 -0.06
CA GLY A 194 -11.46 -30.40 -0.26
C GLY A 194 -10.45 -29.46 -0.93
N ARG A 195 -10.81 -28.19 -1.16
CA ARG A 195 -9.91 -27.20 -1.78
C ARG A 195 -9.18 -26.38 -0.71
N ARG A 196 -8.04 -25.84 -1.09
CA ARG A 196 -7.28 -24.88 -0.29
C ARG A 196 -7.70 -23.48 -0.69
N VAL A 197 -8.08 -22.67 0.31
CA VAL A 197 -8.59 -21.31 0.11
C VAL A 197 -7.73 -20.33 0.90
N TYR A 198 -7.12 -19.39 0.18
CA TYR A 198 -6.28 -18.35 0.76
C TYR A 198 -7.12 -17.20 1.29
N LEU A 199 -6.88 -16.83 2.55
CA LEU A 199 -7.51 -15.71 3.25
C LEU A 199 -6.46 -14.80 3.89
N LEU A 200 -6.68 -13.49 3.91
CA LEU A 200 -5.89 -12.55 4.71
C LEU A 200 -5.82 -13.02 6.16
N ASN A 201 -4.71 -12.74 6.85
CA ASN A 201 -4.56 -13.04 8.28
C ASN A 201 -5.71 -12.45 9.11
N VAL A 202 -5.97 -13.07 10.25
CA VAL A 202 -6.98 -12.59 11.22
C VAL A 202 -6.68 -11.15 11.65
N GLY A 203 -7.74 -10.35 11.84
CA GLY A 203 -7.68 -8.98 12.33
C GLY A 203 -7.49 -7.90 11.26
N TRP A 204 -7.46 -8.29 9.99
CA TRP A 204 -7.33 -7.34 8.86
C TRP A 204 -8.68 -6.85 8.32
N SER A 205 -9.71 -7.66 8.42
CA SER A 205 -11.04 -7.38 7.87
C SER A 205 -12.09 -8.18 8.62
N HIS A 206 -13.13 -7.50 9.09
CA HIS A 206 -14.26 -8.15 9.76
C HIS A 206 -15.00 -9.10 8.82
N ALA A 207 -15.18 -8.72 7.56
CA ALA A 207 -15.86 -9.57 6.58
C ALA A 207 -15.06 -10.87 6.31
N ILE A 208 -13.75 -10.78 6.18
CA ILE A 208 -12.87 -11.95 5.96
C ILE A 208 -12.79 -12.81 7.22
N ASP A 209 -12.76 -12.20 8.41
CA ASP A 209 -12.75 -12.94 9.67
C ASP A 209 -14.09 -13.66 9.92
N ALA A 210 -15.22 -13.03 9.56
CA ALA A 210 -16.54 -13.67 9.60
C ALA A 210 -16.64 -14.85 8.62
N LEU A 211 -16.15 -14.67 7.38
CA LEU A 211 -16.05 -15.74 6.39
C LEU A 211 -15.17 -16.90 6.90
N ARG A 212 -14.03 -16.58 7.47
CA ARG A 212 -13.11 -17.58 8.06
C ARG A 212 -13.80 -18.40 9.13
N LYS A 213 -14.53 -17.73 10.04
CA LYS A 213 -15.26 -18.39 11.11
C LYS A 213 -16.30 -19.35 10.55
N ASP A 214 -17.06 -18.92 9.55
CA ASP A 214 -18.05 -19.75 8.88
C ASP A 214 -17.42 -20.99 8.22
N ILE A 215 -16.30 -20.83 7.51
CA ILE A 215 -15.57 -21.94 6.91
C ILE A 215 -15.15 -22.96 8.00
N VAL A 216 -14.56 -22.49 9.09
CA VAL A 216 -14.06 -23.40 10.16
C VAL A 216 -15.20 -24.12 10.86
N GLU A 217 -16.32 -23.45 11.14
CA GLU A 217 -17.44 -24.01 11.89
C GLU A 217 -18.36 -24.90 11.03
N ASN A 218 -18.62 -24.51 9.78
CA ASN A 218 -19.66 -25.14 8.95
C ASN A 218 -19.12 -25.88 7.72
N HIS A 219 -17.86 -25.62 7.30
CA HIS A 219 -17.25 -26.21 6.11
C HIS A 219 -15.87 -26.79 6.36
N PRO A 220 -15.69 -27.69 7.34
CA PRO A 220 -14.37 -28.17 7.82
C PRO A 220 -13.55 -28.93 6.77
N THR A 221 -14.12 -29.25 5.63
CA THR A 221 -13.41 -29.87 4.51
C THR A 221 -12.64 -28.88 3.65
N ILE A 222 -12.83 -27.58 3.85
CA ILE A 222 -12.10 -26.51 3.17
C ILE A 222 -10.85 -26.21 4.00
N GLU A 223 -9.68 -26.27 3.37
CA GLU A 223 -8.42 -25.94 4.02
C GLU A 223 -8.15 -24.43 3.90
N VAL A 224 -8.16 -23.70 5.03
CA VAL A 224 -7.82 -22.28 5.05
C VAL A 224 -6.32 -22.08 5.12
N VAL A 225 -5.77 -21.32 4.17
CA VAL A 225 -4.36 -20.91 4.13
C VAL A 225 -4.27 -19.42 4.40
N ASN A 226 -3.52 -19.01 5.42
CA ASN A 226 -3.37 -17.63 5.80
C ASN A 226 -2.22 -16.95 5.05
N PHE A 227 -2.39 -15.67 4.68
CA PHE A 227 -1.32 -14.84 4.16
C PHE A 227 -1.36 -13.44 4.77
N PRO A 228 -0.20 -12.76 4.92
CA PRO A 228 -0.11 -11.53 5.71
C PRO A 228 -0.60 -10.28 4.96
N PHE A 229 -0.43 -10.21 3.65
CA PHE A 229 -0.86 -9.08 2.81
C PHE A 229 -0.87 -9.45 1.34
N LEU A 230 -1.67 -8.73 0.58
CA LEU A 230 -1.90 -9.00 -0.83
C LEU A 230 -0.75 -8.47 -1.70
N ASN A 231 -0.15 -9.35 -2.48
CA ASN A 231 0.87 -9.03 -3.47
C ASN A 231 0.85 -10.02 -4.65
N THR A 232 1.59 -9.71 -5.71
CA THR A 232 1.69 -10.57 -6.90
C THR A 232 2.24 -11.97 -6.62
N ALA A 233 3.06 -12.15 -5.58
CA ALA A 233 3.62 -13.45 -5.24
C ALA A 233 2.54 -14.43 -4.76
N ILE A 234 1.52 -13.95 -4.03
CA ILE A 234 0.38 -14.77 -3.58
C ILE A 234 -0.42 -15.26 -4.78
N PHE A 235 -0.67 -14.41 -5.77
CA PHE A 235 -1.37 -14.83 -6.99
C PHE A 235 -0.58 -15.91 -7.73
N ASN A 236 0.73 -15.72 -7.91
CA ASN A 236 1.59 -16.74 -8.54
C ASN A 236 1.56 -18.07 -7.78
N GLN A 237 1.57 -18.01 -6.44
CA GLN A 237 1.53 -19.21 -5.60
C GLN A 237 0.20 -19.96 -5.77
N CYS A 238 -0.94 -19.26 -5.73
CA CYS A 238 -2.25 -19.84 -5.95
C CYS A 238 -2.36 -20.49 -7.35
N ILE A 239 -1.88 -19.80 -8.40
CA ILE A 239 -1.91 -20.33 -9.78
C ILE A 239 -1.07 -21.60 -9.89
N ASN A 240 0.14 -21.61 -9.33
CA ASN A 240 1.06 -22.73 -9.43
C ASN A 240 0.55 -23.98 -8.70
N ASN A 241 -0.10 -23.77 -7.56
CA ASN A 241 -0.63 -24.85 -6.73
C ASN A 241 -2.03 -25.32 -7.17
N GLY A 242 -2.73 -24.52 -7.98
CA GLY A 242 -4.15 -24.75 -8.28
C GLY A 242 -5.05 -24.46 -7.07
N ASP A 243 -4.64 -23.57 -6.17
CA ASP A 243 -5.38 -23.16 -4.98
C ASP A 243 -6.38 -22.06 -5.33
N LEU A 244 -7.33 -21.82 -4.43
CA LEU A 244 -8.32 -20.78 -4.53
C LEU A 244 -7.93 -19.60 -3.62
N PHE A 245 -8.41 -18.42 -3.96
CA PHE A 245 -8.12 -17.19 -3.26
C PHE A 245 -9.40 -16.37 -3.07
N VAL A 246 -9.63 -15.84 -1.87
CA VAL A 246 -10.76 -14.92 -1.64
C VAL A 246 -10.34 -13.50 -1.99
N GLY A 247 -11.10 -12.87 -2.85
CA GLY A 247 -10.88 -11.51 -3.30
C GLY A 247 -12.14 -10.92 -3.94
N PHE A 248 -12.00 -10.16 -5.03
CA PHE A 248 -13.10 -9.38 -5.60
C PHE A 248 -13.15 -9.50 -7.12
N SER A 249 -14.34 -9.37 -7.68
CA SER A 249 -14.56 -9.43 -9.14
C SER A 249 -13.80 -8.34 -9.91
N ILE A 250 -13.57 -7.18 -9.30
CA ILE A 250 -12.77 -6.10 -9.89
C ILE A 250 -11.30 -6.48 -10.13
N TRP A 251 -10.84 -7.58 -9.55
CA TRP A 251 -9.49 -8.11 -9.78
C TRP A 251 -9.39 -9.10 -10.94
N ASN A 252 -10.43 -9.27 -11.72
CA ASN A 252 -10.44 -10.21 -12.85
C ASN A 252 -9.35 -9.96 -13.89
N HIS A 253 -8.78 -8.74 -13.93
CA HIS A 253 -7.72 -8.36 -14.87
C HIS A 253 -6.36 -8.09 -14.20
N ILE A 254 -6.24 -8.35 -12.88
CA ILE A 254 -5.03 -8.05 -12.12
C ILE A 254 -3.85 -8.97 -12.49
N HIS A 255 -4.16 -10.14 -13.02
CA HIS A 255 -3.18 -11.13 -13.45
C HIS A 255 -3.71 -11.93 -14.66
N PRO A 256 -2.89 -12.17 -15.73
CA PRO A 256 -3.37 -12.76 -16.98
C PRO A 256 -3.91 -14.18 -16.87
N PHE A 257 -3.52 -14.93 -15.82
CA PHE A 257 -3.93 -16.31 -15.61
C PHE A 257 -4.96 -16.48 -14.48
N ILE A 258 -5.53 -15.39 -13.96
CA ILE A 258 -6.57 -15.42 -12.93
C ILE A 258 -7.92 -15.07 -13.54
N THR A 259 -8.94 -15.76 -13.08
CA THR A 259 -10.33 -15.38 -13.25
C THR A 259 -11.05 -15.37 -11.92
N THR A 260 -12.14 -14.63 -11.83
CA THR A 260 -12.98 -14.52 -10.63
C THR A 260 -14.34 -15.15 -10.89
N ARG A 261 -14.93 -15.72 -9.84
CA ARG A 261 -16.33 -16.17 -9.85
C ARG A 261 -17.01 -15.72 -8.56
N PRO A 262 -18.22 -15.19 -8.66
CA PRO A 262 -19.03 -14.88 -7.50
C PRO A 262 -19.36 -16.16 -6.72
N MET A 263 -19.54 -16.00 -5.43
CA MET A 263 -19.94 -17.07 -4.51
C MET A 263 -21.35 -16.83 -4.00
N ASP A 264 -22.08 -17.89 -3.70
CA ASP A 264 -23.37 -17.83 -3.01
C ASP A 264 -23.18 -17.64 -1.50
N TRP A 265 -22.74 -16.42 -1.13
CA TRP A 265 -22.59 -15.95 0.26
C TRP A 265 -22.86 -14.45 0.37
N SER A 266 -22.99 -13.93 1.60
CA SER A 266 -23.34 -12.52 1.86
C SER A 266 -22.16 -11.64 2.31
N TYR A 267 -20.93 -12.13 2.22
CA TYR A 267 -19.73 -11.37 2.65
C TYR A 267 -19.34 -10.34 1.60
N SER A 268 -19.12 -9.11 2.05
CA SER A 268 -18.74 -8.00 1.17
C SER A 268 -17.81 -7.03 1.90
N MET A 269 -17.11 -6.20 1.14
CA MET A 269 -16.33 -5.06 1.64
C MET A 269 -16.59 -3.85 0.75
N ASP A 270 -16.32 -2.66 1.27
CA ASP A 270 -16.48 -1.43 0.52
C ASP A 270 -15.24 -1.10 -0.30
N TYR A 271 -15.46 -0.56 -1.49
CA TYR A 271 -14.46 0.05 -2.35
C TYR A 271 -14.74 1.54 -2.46
N GLY A 272 -13.72 2.38 -2.28
CA GLY A 272 -13.91 3.81 -2.34
C GLY A 272 -12.64 4.60 -2.08
N VAL A 273 -12.84 5.82 -1.63
CA VAL A 273 -11.80 6.81 -1.35
C VAL A 273 -11.64 6.97 0.15
N LEU A 274 -10.40 6.84 0.64
CA LEU A 274 -10.01 7.13 2.01
C LEU A 274 -9.24 8.45 2.02
N TYR A 275 -9.58 9.38 2.92
CA TYR A 275 -9.01 10.71 2.96
C TYR A 275 -8.93 11.26 4.39
N SER A 276 -8.16 12.34 4.60
CA SER A 276 -7.99 12.99 5.89
C SER A 276 -9.30 13.57 6.42
N GLN A 277 -9.44 13.65 7.74
CA GLN A 277 -10.58 14.36 8.38
C GLN A 277 -10.63 15.84 8.04
N GLU A 278 -9.49 16.43 7.71
CA GLU A 278 -9.36 17.83 7.27
C GLU A 278 -8.84 17.85 5.81
N PRO A 279 -9.70 17.58 4.82
CA PRO A 279 -9.31 17.58 3.42
C PRO A 279 -8.99 19.00 2.94
N SER A 280 -8.08 19.13 1.98
CA SER A 280 -7.84 20.40 1.29
C SER A 280 -9.00 20.73 0.34
N GLU A 281 -9.13 22.00 -0.08
CA GLU A 281 -10.14 22.43 -1.05
C GLU A 281 -10.07 21.62 -2.37
N ALA A 282 -8.88 21.28 -2.85
CA ALA A 282 -8.70 20.44 -4.03
C ALA A 282 -9.25 19.02 -3.82
N VAL A 283 -9.07 18.46 -2.61
CA VAL A 283 -9.63 17.14 -2.25
C VAL A 283 -11.14 17.21 -2.13
N GLU A 284 -11.70 18.27 -1.56
CA GLU A 284 -13.16 18.44 -1.47
C GLU A 284 -13.81 18.51 -2.86
N LYS A 285 -13.21 19.26 -3.78
CA LYS A 285 -13.65 19.31 -5.20
C LYS A 285 -13.56 17.92 -5.85
N PHE A 286 -12.44 17.22 -5.64
CA PHE A 286 -12.27 15.85 -6.13
C PHE A 286 -13.36 14.91 -5.61
N LEU A 287 -13.61 14.91 -4.29
CA LEU A 287 -14.63 14.09 -3.66
C LEU A 287 -16.03 14.41 -4.19
N THR A 288 -16.35 15.69 -4.41
CA THR A 288 -17.62 16.12 -4.99
C THR A 288 -17.81 15.55 -6.40
N ILE A 289 -16.77 15.58 -7.24
CA ILE A 289 -16.84 14.98 -8.58
C ILE A 289 -17.05 13.47 -8.49
N VAL A 290 -16.32 12.78 -7.62
CA VAL A 290 -16.49 11.34 -7.40
C VAL A 290 -17.91 11.05 -6.95
N GLN A 291 -18.40 11.73 -5.91
CA GLN A 291 -19.72 11.51 -5.33
C GLN A 291 -20.87 11.72 -6.31
N ASN A 292 -20.76 12.70 -7.19
CA ASN A 292 -21.80 12.99 -8.21
C ASN A 292 -21.81 11.98 -9.36
N ASN A 293 -20.91 10.98 -9.35
CA ASN A 293 -20.76 10.02 -10.44
C ASN A 293 -20.74 8.54 -9.97
N ILE A 294 -21.11 8.31 -8.73
CA ILE A 294 -21.34 6.99 -8.14
C ILE A 294 -22.73 6.47 -8.53
#